data_e38f5e92ff1247ca3401bedeced9ba33
#
_entry.id   e38f5e92ff1247ca3401bedeced9ba33
#
_cell.length_a   1.000
_cell.length_b   1.000
_cell.length_c   1.000
_cell.angle_alpha   90.00
_cell.angle_beta   90.00
_cell.angle_gamma   90.00
#
_symmetry.space_group_name_H-M   'P 1'
#
loop_
_entity.id
_entity.type
_entity.pdbx_description
1 polymer ?
#
loop_
_entity_poly.entity_id
_entity_poly.type
_entity_poly.pdbx_seq_one_letter_code
_entity_poly.pdbx_strand_id
1 'polypeptide(L)' 'MDLKNKTVMVVGTGISGIGAVDLLNKVGADCILYDGNEKLDRQKVQEKLGDNKAEIIIGAFDESLLPKIDLL' A
#
# COMPACT_ATOMS: atom_id res chain seq x y z
N MET A 1 -10.63 -8.10 14.38
CA MET A 1 -10.94 -6.81 13.74
C MET A 1 -11.30 -7.04 12.28
N ASP A 2 -12.40 -6.48 11.82
CA ASP A 2 -12.81 -6.59 10.43
C ASP A 2 -12.20 -5.45 9.62
N LEU A 3 -11.31 -5.78 8.69
CA LEU A 3 -10.63 -4.79 7.84
C LEU A 3 -11.34 -4.57 6.51
N LYS A 4 -12.42 -5.29 6.24
CA LYS A 4 -13.17 -5.12 5.01
C LYS A 4 -13.65 -3.68 4.86
N ASN A 5 -13.40 -3.09 3.69
CA ASN A 5 -13.74 -1.70 3.37
C ASN A 5 -12.95 -0.66 4.18
N LYS A 6 -11.92 -1.07 4.91
CA LYS A 6 -11.01 -0.14 5.59
C LYS A 6 -9.85 0.20 4.68
N THR A 7 -9.31 1.40 4.83
CA THR A 7 -8.13 1.83 4.08
C THR A 7 -6.90 1.69 4.99
N VAL A 8 -5.97 0.86 4.57
CA VAL A 8 -4.74 0.58 5.33
C VAL A 8 -3.54 1.07 4.55
N MET A 9 -2.68 1.86 5.18
CA MET A 9 -1.43 2.28 4.57
C MET A 9 -0.31 1.34 5.00
N VAL A 10 0.39 0.79 4.00
CA VAL A 10 1.57 -0.05 4.21
C VAL A 10 2.80 0.77 3.85
N VAL A 11 3.74 0.89 4.78
CA VAL A 11 4.98 1.66 4.57
C VAL A 11 6.09 0.69 4.19
N GLY A 12 6.70 0.94 3.02
CA GLY A 12 7.79 0.12 2.51
C GLY A 12 7.34 -0.85 1.42
N THR A 13 8.14 -0.94 0.35
CA THR A 13 7.84 -1.78 -0.81
C THR A 13 8.67 -3.07 -0.83
N GLY A 14 9.33 -3.41 0.27
CA GLY A 14 10.07 -4.66 0.37
C GLY A 14 9.16 -5.88 0.47
N ILE A 15 9.76 -7.04 0.68
CA ILE A 15 9.03 -8.32 0.73
C ILE A 15 7.90 -8.27 1.76
N SER A 16 8.15 -7.68 2.93
CA SER A 16 7.14 -7.57 3.99
C SER A 16 5.97 -6.67 3.57
N GLY A 17 6.26 -5.55 2.90
CA GLY A 17 5.22 -4.65 2.43
C GLY A 17 4.34 -5.30 1.37
N ILE A 18 4.94 -5.99 0.42
CA ILE A 18 4.21 -6.71 -0.63
C ILE A 18 3.34 -7.82 -0.02
N GLY A 19 3.89 -8.55 0.95
CA GLY A 19 3.13 -9.59 1.66
C GLY A 19 1.94 -9.03 2.43
N ALA A 20 2.10 -7.86 3.04
CA ALA A 20 1.02 -7.19 3.75
C ALA A 20 -0.10 -6.79 2.78
N VAL A 21 0.23 -6.27 1.60
CA VAL A 21 -0.76 -5.93 0.58
C VAL A 21 -1.53 -7.17 0.14
N ASP A 22 -0.84 -8.28 -0.09
CA ASP A 22 -1.47 -9.54 -0.47
C ASP A 22 -2.51 -9.96 0.58
N LEU A 23 -2.12 -9.93 1.85
CA LEU A 23 -3.01 -10.31 2.94
C LEU A 23 -4.22 -9.38 3.03
N LEU A 24 -3.99 -8.06 2.90
CA LEU A 24 -5.07 -7.08 2.96
C LEU A 24 -6.06 -7.24 1.81
N ASN A 25 -5.55 -7.56 0.62
CA ASN A 25 -6.43 -7.86 -0.53
C ASN A 25 -7.33 -9.06 -0.23
N LYS A 26 -6.79 -10.09 0.43
CA LYS A 26 -7.57 -11.29 0.77
C LYS A 26 -8.69 -11.01 1.76
N VAL A 27 -8.53 -10.02 2.64
CA VAL A 27 -9.57 -9.68 3.62
C VAL A 27 -10.48 -8.54 3.16
N GLY A 28 -10.29 -8.05 1.93
CA GLY A 28 -11.15 -7.03 1.34
C GLY A 28 -10.86 -5.60 1.78
N ALA A 29 -9.66 -5.34 2.32
CA ALA A 29 -9.24 -4.00 2.69
C ALA A 29 -8.69 -3.24 1.49
N ASP A 30 -8.85 -1.92 1.48
CA ASP A 30 -8.18 -1.06 0.51
C ASP A 30 -6.76 -0.77 1.00
N CYS A 31 -5.81 -0.77 0.08
CA CYS A 31 -4.39 -0.60 0.43
C CYS A 31 -3.80 0.63 -0.23
N ILE A 32 -2.99 1.35 0.55
CA ILE A 32 -2.07 2.36 0.02
C ILE A 32 -0.67 1.87 0.35
N LEU A 33 0.15 1.66 -0.68
CA LEU A 33 1.53 1.23 -0.50
C LEU A 33 2.44 2.44 -0.70
N TYR A 34 3.10 2.85 0.36
CA TYR A 34 3.93 4.04 0.39
C TYR A 34 5.40 3.69 0.58
N ASP A 35 6.27 4.34 -0.18
CA ASP A 35 7.71 4.28 0.05
C ASP A 35 8.33 5.64 -0.22
N GLY A 36 9.12 6.13 0.73
CA GLY A 36 9.78 7.43 0.62
C GLY A 36 10.98 7.47 -0.31
N ASN A 37 11.39 6.35 -0.86
CA ASN A 37 12.53 6.30 -1.77
C ASN A 37 12.12 6.73 -3.17
N GLU A 38 12.44 7.98 -3.53
CA GLU A 38 12.08 8.57 -4.82
C GLU A 38 12.70 7.85 -6.03
N LYS A 39 13.74 7.05 -5.79
CA LYS A 39 14.42 6.30 -6.85
C LYS A 39 13.71 5.03 -7.25
N LEU A 40 12.67 4.63 -6.50
CA LEU A 40 11.91 3.44 -6.85
C LEU A 40 11.18 3.61 -8.17
N ASP A 41 11.15 2.53 -8.95
CA ASP A 41 10.39 2.46 -10.18
C ASP A 41 8.99 1.92 -9.84
N ARG A 42 7.97 2.74 -10.05
CA ARG A 42 6.58 2.35 -9.80
C ARG A 42 6.20 1.08 -10.56
N GLN A 43 6.68 0.94 -11.78
CA GLN A 43 6.38 -0.23 -12.60
C GLN A 43 6.93 -1.50 -11.97
N LYS A 44 8.13 -1.45 -11.40
CA LYS A 44 8.70 -2.60 -10.71
C LYS A 44 7.91 -2.97 -9.47
N VAL A 45 7.44 -1.97 -8.73
CA VAL A 45 6.58 -2.22 -7.57
C VAL A 45 5.28 -2.88 -8.01
N GLN A 46 4.69 -2.39 -9.08
CA GLN A 46 3.46 -2.96 -9.63
C GLN A 46 3.67 -4.42 -10.06
N GLU A 47 4.80 -4.73 -10.65
CA GLU A 47 5.14 -6.11 -11.02
C GLU A 47 5.25 -7.02 -9.80
N LYS A 48 5.82 -6.52 -8.71
CA LYS A 48 5.91 -7.28 -7.45
C LYS A 48 4.55 -7.55 -6.84
N LEU A 49 3.60 -6.62 -7.01
CA LEU A 49 2.24 -6.78 -6.51
C LEU A 49 1.47 -7.86 -7.29
N GLY A 50 1.80 -8.04 -8.57
CA GLY A 50 1.07 -8.99 -9.43
C GLY A 50 -0.39 -8.58 -9.57
N ASP A 51 -1.30 -9.46 -9.17
CA ASP A 51 -2.75 -9.20 -9.25
C ASP A 51 -3.29 -8.44 -8.04
N ASN A 52 -2.45 -8.19 -7.03
CA ASN A 52 -2.89 -7.45 -5.85
C ASN A 52 -3.12 -5.98 -6.19
N LYS A 53 -4.10 -5.38 -5.52
CA LYS A 53 -4.49 -3.99 -5.75
C LYS A 53 -4.01 -3.11 -4.61
N ALA A 54 -3.31 -2.04 -4.95
CA ALA A 54 -2.89 -1.02 -4.00
C ALA A 54 -2.63 0.28 -4.74
N GLU A 55 -2.90 1.40 -4.07
CA GLU A 55 -2.47 2.69 -4.56
C GLU A 55 -0.99 2.85 -4.18
N ILE A 56 -0.15 3.11 -5.17
CA ILE A 56 1.30 3.22 -4.97
C ILE A 56 1.68 4.69 -4.89
N ILE A 57 2.31 5.07 -3.77
CA ILE A 57 2.81 6.43 -3.55
C ILE A 57 4.31 6.34 -3.28
N ILE A 58 5.10 6.99 -4.11
CA ILE A 58 6.56 6.98 -4.03
C ILE A 58 7.05 8.39 -3.83
N GLY A 59 7.99 8.56 -2.90
CA GLY A 59 8.61 9.85 -2.62
C GLY A 59 7.89 10.61 -1.52
N ALA A 60 7.47 11.84 -1.79
CA ALA A 60 6.84 12.68 -0.79
C ALA A 60 5.46 12.14 -0.37
N PHE A 61 5.19 12.15 0.93
CA PHE A 61 3.89 11.77 1.46
C PHE A 61 2.91 12.94 1.34
N ASP A 62 1.72 12.65 0.83
CA ASP A 62 0.65 13.64 0.76
C ASP A 62 -0.22 13.56 2.00
N GLU A 63 -0.11 14.58 2.85
CA GLU A 63 -0.87 14.63 4.12
C GLU A 63 -2.37 14.64 3.91
N SER A 64 -2.84 15.05 2.74
CA SER A 64 -4.27 15.04 2.44
C SER A 64 -4.87 13.64 2.44
N LEU A 65 -4.03 12.61 2.37
CA LEU A 65 -4.48 11.22 2.45
C LEU A 65 -4.79 10.76 3.86
N LEU A 66 -4.27 11.44 4.89
CA LEU A 66 -4.44 11.02 6.28
C LEU A 66 -5.90 10.77 6.67
N PRO A 67 -6.86 11.65 6.32
CA PRO A 67 -8.25 11.40 6.68
C PRO A 67 -8.86 10.17 6.03
N LYS A 68 -8.26 9.66 4.95
CA LYS A 68 -8.73 8.48 4.21
C LYS A 68 -8.16 7.19 4.77
N ILE A 69 -7.14 7.27 5.61
CA ILE A 69 -6.45 6.10 6.13
C ILE A 69 -7.06 5.71 7.47
N ASP A 70 -7.59 4.50 7.54
CA ASP A 70 -8.17 3.96 8.77
C ASP A 70 -7.13 3.30 9.66
N LEU A 71 -6.06 2.74 9.05
CA LEU A 71 -5.04 2.02 9.77
C LEU A 71 -3.70 2.18 9.05
N LEU A 72 -2.67 2.29 9.82
CA LEU A 72 -1.30 2.47 9.31
C LEU A 72 -0.50 1.17 9.41
#